data_703db780ae0b824e979e05792ae4c73e
#
_entry.id   703db780ae0b824e979e05792ae4c73e
#
_cell.length_a   1.000
_cell.length_b   1.000
_cell.length_c   1.000
_cell.angle_alpha   90.00
_cell.angle_beta   90.00
_cell.angle_gamma   90.00
#
_symmetry.space_group_name_H-M   'P 1'
#
loop_
_entity.id
_entity.type
_entity.pdbx_description
1 polymer ?
#
loop_
_entity_poly.entity_id
_entity_poly.type
_entity_poly.pdbx_seq_one_letter_code
_entity_poly.pdbx_strand_id
1 'polypeptide(L)'
;MKTLNNTALTLNISLHGAELTSIRDSFGREFLWQADPAFWKRHSPVLFPIVGSLWDKHFRVNGREYEMGQHGFARDMDFRLVSEREDEMWFELKSSPETLAKYPYKFTLRIGYRLEANKIHVMWEVSGDDSQTMWFQIGAHPAFYLPRFVYGGSAACASDSSRHSDPESGAPNLAASSASGSGAAGSGADSDSGRTGRGCFRLYGRGAEGVVPLESFRYIKVSEKQCTDISDVQELNTPGGVMPLDDHTFDIGAYIIGDSQVCRVDLVSTTGLRCVSLEFDTPLVGLWAPSAKDVPFVCIEPWYGRCDRVGFTGEFSERDCVNSLSPGQVFRASYTITVG
;
A
#
# COMPACT_ATOMS: atom_id res chain seq x y z
N MET A 1 -14.27 -0.62 15.72
CA MET A 1 -12.82 -0.57 15.96
C MET A 1 -12.46 -1.66 16.94
N LYS A 2 -11.43 -2.46 16.66
CA LYS A 2 -10.83 -3.46 17.55
C LYS A 2 -9.38 -3.12 17.78
N THR A 3 -8.84 -3.49 18.94
CA THR A 3 -7.44 -3.24 19.29
C THR A 3 -6.77 -4.56 19.65
N LEU A 4 -5.63 -4.84 19.03
CA LEU A 4 -4.75 -5.96 19.34
C LEU A 4 -3.41 -5.38 19.80
N ASN A 5 -2.88 -5.81 20.93
CA ASN A 5 -1.64 -5.27 21.48
C ASN A 5 -0.77 -6.33 22.15
N ASN A 6 0.51 -6.04 22.22
CA ASN A 6 1.50 -6.72 23.05
C ASN A 6 2.46 -5.69 23.65
N THR A 7 3.58 -6.12 24.24
CA THR A 7 4.56 -5.23 24.84
C THR A 7 5.29 -4.33 23.83
N ALA A 8 5.29 -4.67 22.53
CA ALA A 8 6.01 -3.95 21.48
C ALA A 8 5.10 -3.06 20.64
N LEU A 9 3.90 -3.54 20.31
CA LEU A 9 3.01 -2.90 19.33
C LEU A 9 1.57 -2.82 19.83
N THR A 10 0.87 -1.79 19.36
CA THR A 10 -0.59 -1.64 19.43
C THR A 10 -1.14 -1.44 18.02
N LEU A 11 -2.09 -2.28 17.62
CA LEU A 11 -2.80 -2.23 16.34
C LEU A 11 -4.23 -1.79 16.56
N ASN A 12 -4.76 -0.93 15.70
CA ASN A 12 -6.18 -0.68 15.59
C ASN A 12 -6.72 -1.22 14.27
N ILE A 13 -7.82 -1.95 14.32
CA ILE A 13 -8.44 -2.61 13.18
C ILE A 13 -9.90 -2.18 13.10
N SER A 14 -10.31 -1.63 11.96
CA SER A 14 -11.71 -1.29 11.69
C SER A 14 -12.49 -2.54 11.31
N LEU A 15 -13.76 -2.64 11.70
CA LEU A 15 -14.67 -3.65 11.15
C LEU A 15 -14.99 -3.35 9.67
N HIS A 16 -15.03 -2.08 9.29
CA HIS A 16 -15.17 -1.65 7.91
C HIS A 16 -13.88 -1.99 7.14
N GLY A 17 -13.99 -2.84 6.12
CA GLY A 17 -12.87 -3.37 5.34
C GLY A 17 -12.00 -4.37 6.09
N ALA A 18 -12.27 -4.71 7.35
CA ALA A 18 -11.32 -5.33 8.29
C ALA A 18 -9.96 -4.62 8.23
N GLU A 19 -9.96 -3.30 8.02
CA GLU A 19 -8.80 -2.50 7.68
C GLU A 19 -7.93 -2.23 8.89
N LEU A 20 -6.62 -2.52 8.79
CA LEU A 20 -5.62 -2.07 9.75
C LEU A 20 -5.48 -0.55 9.62
N THR A 21 -5.78 0.20 10.68
CA THR A 21 -5.86 1.68 10.66
C THR A 21 -4.77 2.36 11.48
N SER A 22 -4.03 1.62 12.32
CA SER A 22 -2.93 2.16 13.11
C SER A 22 -1.96 1.05 13.49
N ILE A 23 -0.68 1.38 13.47
CA ILE A 23 0.44 0.57 13.99
C ILE A 23 1.28 1.48 14.85
N ARG A 24 1.20 1.33 16.18
CA ARG A 24 2.00 2.10 17.11
C ARG A 24 2.95 1.22 17.90
N ASP A 25 4.18 1.70 18.07
CA ASP A 25 5.11 1.06 18.98
C ASP A 25 4.89 1.48 20.44
N SER A 26 5.71 0.92 21.36
CA SER A 26 5.66 1.22 22.79
C SER A 26 6.03 2.67 23.14
N PHE A 27 6.61 3.43 22.21
CA PHE A 27 6.90 4.87 22.35
C PHE A 27 5.77 5.76 21.81
N GLY A 28 4.70 5.16 21.26
CA GLY A 28 3.57 5.87 20.67
C GLY A 28 3.81 6.36 19.24
N ARG A 29 4.91 5.97 18.58
CA ARG A 29 5.20 6.35 17.19
C ARG A 29 4.26 5.63 16.26
N GLU A 30 3.59 6.37 15.37
CA GLU A 30 2.69 5.82 14.36
C GLU A 30 3.47 5.49 13.08
N PHE A 31 3.32 4.29 12.57
CA PHE A 31 3.98 3.82 11.35
C PHE A 31 3.04 3.79 10.15
N LEU A 32 1.74 3.63 10.37
CA LEU A 32 0.76 3.56 9.31
C LEU A 32 0.21 4.96 8.99
N TRP A 33 0.04 5.25 7.72
CA TRP A 33 -0.60 6.49 7.24
C TRP A 33 -2.00 6.68 7.84
N GLN A 34 -2.34 7.89 8.26
CA GLN A 34 -3.57 8.19 9.00
C GLN A 34 -4.69 8.77 8.13
N ALA A 35 -4.68 8.45 6.83
CA ALA A 35 -5.78 8.68 5.90
C ALA A 35 -6.24 10.13 5.73
N ASP A 36 -5.33 11.11 5.80
CA ASP A 36 -5.65 12.49 5.48
C ASP A 36 -6.19 12.60 4.04
N PRO A 37 -7.44 13.04 3.85
CA PRO A 37 -8.06 13.10 2.53
C PRO A 37 -7.39 14.09 1.57
N ALA A 38 -6.52 15.00 2.08
CA ALA A 38 -5.71 15.88 1.23
C ALA A 38 -4.73 15.10 0.33
N PHE A 39 -4.33 13.89 0.74
CA PHE A 39 -3.45 13.01 -0.03
C PHE A 39 -4.16 11.71 -0.42
N TRP A 40 -4.60 10.93 0.56
CA TRP A 40 -5.25 9.63 0.33
C TRP A 40 -6.05 9.19 1.56
N LYS A 41 -7.34 8.95 1.38
CA LYS A 41 -8.34 8.73 2.44
C LYS A 41 -8.45 7.30 2.97
N ARG A 42 -7.41 6.46 2.80
CA ARG A 42 -7.38 5.08 3.30
C ARG A 42 -6.06 4.82 4.03
N HIS A 43 -6.01 3.74 4.81
CA HIS A 43 -4.82 3.33 5.58
C HIS A 43 -4.14 2.10 4.98
N SER A 44 -4.84 0.96 4.96
CA SER A 44 -4.34 -0.35 4.52
C SER A 44 -5.48 -1.22 3.98
N PRO A 45 -6.20 -0.81 2.93
CA PRO A 45 -7.38 -1.53 2.48
C PRO A 45 -7.03 -2.90 1.89
N VAL A 46 -7.91 -3.88 2.11
CA VAL A 46 -7.90 -5.15 1.38
C VAL A 46 -8.43 -4.93 -0.03
N LEU A 47 -7.85 -5.62 -1.00
CA LEU A 47 -8.24 -5.62 -2.40
C LEU A 47 -8.89 -6.97 -2.71
N PHE A 48 -10.22 -6.98 -2.95
CA PHE A 48 -10.98 -8.20 -3.27
C PHE A 48 -12.35 -7.85 -3.86
N PRO A 49 -12.85 -8.57 -4.87
CA PRO A 49 -12.29 -9.76 -5.51
C PRO A 49 -11.38 -9.47 -6.70
N ILE A 50 -10.99 -8.22 -6.91
CA ILE A 50 -10.02 -7.79 -7.93
C ILE A 50 -8.94 -6.91 -7.34
N VAL A 51 -7.76 -6.93 -7.96
CA VAL A 51 -6.65 -6.00 -7.72
C VAL A 51 -6.56 -5.05 -8.92
N GLY A 52 -6.45 -3.74 -8.64
CA GLY A 52 -6.39 -2.72 -9.69
C GLY A 52 -7.72 -2.48 -10.37
N SER A 53 -7.68 -1.98 -11.60
CA SER A 53 -8.85 -1.64 -12.41
C SER A 53 -9.17 -2.72 -13.42
N LEU A 54 -10.44 -2.76 -13.82
CA LEU A 54 -10.92 -3.52 -14.97
C LEU A 54 -10.92 -2.61 -16.20
N TRP A 55 -10.69 -3.17 -17.38
CA TRP A 55 -10.88 -2.46 -18.63
C TRP A 55 -12.35 -2.06 -18.79
N ASP A 56 -12.59 -0.77 -18.97
CA ASP A 56 -13.93 -0.17 -19.00
C ASP A 56 -14.80 -0.44 -17.76
N LYS A 57 -14.21 -0.84 -16.62
CA LYS A 57 -14.88 -1.17 -15.35
C LYS A 57 -15.81 -2.41 -15.43
N HIS A 58 -15.67 -3.22 -16.45
CA HIS A 58 -16.50 -4.40 -16.68
C HIS A 58 -15.68 -5.68 -16.73
N PHE A 59 -16.31 -6.77 -16.36
CA PHE A 59 -15.79 -8.13 -16.53
C PHE A 59 -16.93 -9.09 -16.90
N ARG A 60 -16.59 -10.28 -17.40
CA ARG A 60 -17.57 -11.29 -17.80
C ARG A 60 -17.42 -12.57 -17.01
N VAL A 61 -18.56 -13.19 -16.70
CA VAL A 61 -18.63 -14.54 -16.15
C VAL A 61 -19.72 -15.30 -16.92
N ASN A 62 -19.31 -16.36 -17.61
CA ASN A 62 -20.19 -17.16 -18.47
C ASN A 62 -20.95 -16.29 -19.50
N GLY A 63 -20.25 -15.34 -20.12
CA GLY A 63 -20.80 -14.43 -21.11
C GLY A 63 -21.67 -13.29 -20.55
N ARG A 64 -22.00 -13.31 -19.26
CA ARG A 64 -22.75 -12.21 -18.62
C ARG A 64 -21.78 -11.15 -18.10
N GLU A 65 -22.11 -9.88 -18.37
CA GLU A 65 -21.32 -8.73 -17.97
C GLU A 65 -21.68 -8.22 -16.57
N TYR A 66 -20.66 -7.80 -15.82
CA TYR A 66 -20.75 -7.23 -14.48
C TYR A 66 -19.87 -5.99 -14.40
N GLU A 67 -20.29 -5.01 -13.60
CA GLU A 67 -19.51 -3.81 -13.33
C GLU A 67 -18.85 -3.89 -11.95
N MET A 68 -17.58 -3.41 -11.86
CA MET A 68 -16.88 -3.32 -10.58
C MET A 68 -15.88 -2.17 -10.59
N GLY A 69 -15.84 -1.42 -9.49
CA GLY A 69 -14.86 -0.37 -9.26
C GLY A 69 -13.45 -0.92 -8.99
N GLN A 70 -12.46 -0.06 -9.08
CA GLN A 70 -11.07 -0.36 -8.78
C GLN A 70 -10.92 -1.04 -7.41
N HIS A 71 -10.11 -2.11 -7.35
CA HIS A 71 -9.81 -2.90 -6.16
C HIS A 71 -11.00 -3.65 -5.55
N GLY A 72 -12.11 -3.77 -6.27
CA GLY A 72 -13.29 -4.49 -5.80
C GLY A 72 -14.05 -3.76 -4.69
N PHE A 73 -14.78 -4.52 -3.88
CA PHE A 73 -15.75 -3.97 -2.93
C PHE A 73 -15.45 -4.32 -1.45
N ALA A 74 -14.61 -5.31 -1.16
CA ALA A 74 -14.46 -5.80 0.21
C ALA A 74 -13.99 -4.72 1.19
N ARG A 75 -13.15 -3.80 0.73
CA ARG A 75 -12.67 -2.66 1.52
C ARG A 75 -13.75 -1.66 1.95
N ASP A 76 -14.92 -1.70 1.31
CA ASP A 76 -16.07 -0.82 1.56
C ASP A 76 -17.24 -1.56 2.21
N MET A 77 -16.98 -2.75 2.81
CA MET A 77 -17.97 -3.58 3.47
C MET A 77 -17.59 -3.85 4.94
N ASP A 78 -18.61 -4.06 5.77
CA ASP A 78 -18.41 -4.39 7.18
C ASP A 78 -18.15 -5.89 7.36
N PHE A 79 -17.06 -6.21 8.04
CA PHE A 79 -16.68 -7.56 8.43
C PHE A 79 -17.17 -7.86 9.85
N ARG A 80 -17.49 -9.13 10.09
CA ARG A 80 -17.80 -9.62 11.41
C ARG A 80 -16.55 -10.18 12.08
N LEU A 81 -16.27 -9.80 13.33
CA LEU A 81 -15.25 -10.46 14.15
C LEU A 81 -15.70 -11.89 14.44
N VAL A 82 -14.89 -12.89 14.10
CA VAL A 82 -15.22 -14.31 14.25
C VAL A 82 -14.29 -15.05 15.21
N SER A 83 -13.13 -14.48 15.51
CA SER A 83 -12.20 -14.99 16.54
C SER A 83 -11.44 -13.82 17.15
N GLU A 84 -11.29 -13.86 18.47
CA GLU A 84 -10.52 -12.88 19.24
C GLU A 84 -9.73 -13.64 20.31
N ARG A 85 -8.40 -13.59 20.22
CA ARG A 85 -7.45 -14.14 21.19
C ARG A 85 -6.51 -13.03 21.64
N GLU A 86 -5.66 -13.31 22.59
CA GLU A 86 -4.71 -12.34 23.14
C GLU A 86 -3.78 -11.76 22.06
N ASP A 87 -3.31 -12.61 21.14
CA ASP A 87 -2.34 -12.27 20.09
C ASP A 87 -2.91 -12.30 18.66
N GLU A 88 -4.17 -12.69 18.47
CA GLU A 88 -4.75 -12.94 17.15
C GLU A 88 -6.22 -12.57 17.05
N MET A 89 -6.61 -11.93 15.96
CA MET A 89 -8.01 -11.64 15.60
C MET A 89 -8.31 -12.07 14.19
N TRP A 90 -9.55 -12.55 13.95
CA TRP A 90 -10.06 -12.88 12.63
C TRP A 90 -11.37 -12.20 12.34
N PHE A 91 -11.47 -11.63 11.13
CA PHE A 91 -12.63 -10.95 10.61
C PHE A 91 -13.15 -11.68 9.37
N GLU A 92 -14.46 -11.74 9.19
CA GLU A 92 -15.12 -12.52 8.13
C GLU A 92 -16.11 -11.65 7.35
N LEU A 93 -16.03 -11.72 6.03
CA LEU A 93 -17.04 -11.23 5.10
C LEU A 93 -17.55 -12.41 4.27
N LYS A 94 -18.88 -12.60 4.23
CA LYS A 94 -19.54 -13.57 3.37
C LYS A 94 -20.28 -12.91 2.24
N SER A 95 -20.40 -13.63 1.12
CA SER A 95 -21.27 -13.20 0.03
C SER A 95 -22.70 -12.92 0.50
N SER A 96 -23.31 -11.90 -0.04
CA SER A 96 -24.68 -11.46 0.20
C SER A 96 -25.40 -11.26 -1.13
N PRO A 97 -26.74 -11.06 -1.16
CA PRO A 97 -27.43 -10.70 -2.38
C PRO A 97 -26.82 -9.48 -3.09
N GLU A 98 -26.33 -8.49 -2.33
CA GLU A 98 -25.66 -7.31 -2.88
C GLU A 98 -24.35 -7.66 -3.58
N THR A 99 -23.48 -8.47 -2.94
CA THR A 99 -22.20 -8.87 -3.55
C THR A 99 -22.41 -9.80 -4.73
N LEU A 100 -23.40 -10.71 -4.68
CA LEU A 100 -23.72 -11.63 -5.78
C LEU A 100 -24.23 -10.90 -7.03
N ALA A 101 -24.86 -9.74 -6.87
CA ALA A 101 -25.25 -8.89 -7.99
C ALA A 101 -24.07 -8.29 -8.74
N LYS A 102 -22.94 -8.05 -8.04
CA LYS A 102 -21.69 -7.46 -8.56
C LYS A 102 -20.64 -8.52 -8.92
N TYR A 103 -20.63 -9.66 -8.26
CA TYR A 103 -19.66 -10.73 -8.36
C TYR A 103 -20.36 -12.08 -8.12
N PRO A 104 -20.63 -12.89 -9.17
CA PRO A 104 -21.59 -13.98 -9.11
C PRO A 104 -21.02 -15.28 -8.50
N TYR A 105 -20.20 -15.15 -7.48
CA TYR A 105 -19.65 -16.29 -6.73
C TYR A 105 -19.98 -16.16 -5.25
N LYS A 106 -20.43 -17.27 -4.65
CA LYS A 106 -20.53 -17.35 -3.19
C LYS A 106 -19.15 -17.52 -2.60
N PHE A 107 -18.80 -16.67 -1.67
CA PHE A 107 -17.48 -16.69 -1.03
C PHE A 107 -17.57 -16.46 0.47
N THR A 108 -16.53 -16.92 1.15
CA THR A 108 -16.16 -16.47 2.49
C THR A 108 -14.74 -15.93 2.42
N LEU A 109 -14.57 -14.65 2.73
CA LEU A 109 -13.28 -13.99 2.90
C LEU A 109 -13.02 -13.78 4.38
N ARG A 110 -11.86 -14.26 4.86
CA ARG A 110 -11.38 -13.98 6.21
C ARG A 110 -10.05 -13.26 6.17
N ILE A 111 -9.91 -12.27 7.05
CA ILE A 111 -8.67 -11.53 7.28
C ILE A 111 -8.28 -11.72 8.73
N GLY A 112 -7.06 -12.22 8.96
CA GLY A 112 -6.48 -12.43 10.27
C GLY A 112 -5.33 -11.47 10.54
N TYR A 113 -5.19 -11.07 11.78
CA TYR A 113 -4.05 -10.30 12.29
C TYR A 113 -3.50 -11.01 13.50
N ARG A 114 -2.20 -11.31 13.49
CA ARG A 114 -1.49 -11.89 14.65
C ARG A 114 -0.24 -11.08 14.97
N LEU A 115 -0.03 -10.81 16.25
CA LEU A 115 1.15 -10.13 16.78
C LEU A 115 2.16 -11.15 17.31
N GLU A 116 3.42 -10.99 16.90
CA GLU A 116 4.57 -11.72 17.42
C GLU A 116 5.74 -10.75 17.62
N ALA A 117 6.01 -10.36 18.85
CA ALA A 117 6.97 -9.31 19.18
C ALA A 117 6.68 -8.02 18.36
N ASN A 118 7.63 -7.57 17.54
CA ASN A 118 7.47 -6.41 16.63
C ASN A 118 6.99 -6.79 15.22
N LYS A 119 6.43 -8.01 15.05
CA LYS A 119 5.91 -8.51 13.77
C LYS A 119 4.40 -8.58 13.78
N ILE A 120 3.80 -8.22 12.67
CA ILE A 120 2.37 -8.29 12.38
C ILE A 120 2.19 -9.26 11.22
N HIS A 121 1.59 -10.41 11.46
CA HIS A 121 1.20 -11.34 10.41
C HIS A 121 -0.20 -10.97 9.94
N VAL A 122 -0.33 -10.59 8.68
CA VAL A 122 -1.63 -10.36 8.02
C VAL A 122 -1.93 -11.58 7.19
N MET A 123 -3.03 -12.25 7.50
CA MET A 123 -3.38 -13.56 6.95
C MET A 123 -4.70 -13.48 6.19
N TRP A 124 -4.78 -14.20 5.09
CA TRP A 124 -5.97 -14.29 4.25
C TRP A 124 -6.44 -15.73 4.11
N GLU A 125 -7.75 -15.93 4.24
CA GLU A 125 -8.42 -17.15 3.81
C GLU A 125 -9.57 -16.79 2.86
N VAL A 126 -9.62 -17.45 1.72
CA VAL A 126 -10.72 -17.32 0.75
C VAL A 126 -11.25 -18.71 0.45
N SER A 127 -12.55 -18.89 0.58
CA SER A 127 -13.24 -20.12 0.18
C SER A 127 -14.44 -19.80 -0.69
N GLY A 128 -14.71 -20.66 -1.66
CA GLY A 128 -15.92 -20.65 -2.46
C GLY A 128 -16.94 -21.62 -1.87
N ASP A 129 -18.19 -21.19 -1.81
CA ASP A 129 -19.31 -22.01 -1.26
C ASP A 129 -20.20 -22.59 -2.37
N ASP A 130 -19.83 -22.40 -3.66
CA ASP A 130 -20.56 -22.90 -4.81
C ASP A 130 -20.04 -24.27 -5.30
N SER A 131 -20.86 -24.95 -6.11
CA SER A 131 -20.47 -26.17 -6.82
C SER A 131 -19.59 -25.91 -8.06
N GLN A 132 -19.27 -24.66 -8.34
CA GLN A 132 -18.45 -24.22 -9.47
C GLN A 132 -17.11 -23.67 -9.02
N THR A 133 -16.12 -23.65 -9.92
CA THR A 133 -14.84 -22.98 -9.71
C THR A 133 -15.06 -21.48 -9.54
N MET A 134 -14.55 -20.92 -8.45
CA MET A 134 -14.54 -19.49 -8.18
C MET A 134 -13.23 -18.88 -8.66
N TRP A 135 -13.28 -17.75 -9.33
CA TRP A 135 -12.13 -16.99 -9.78
C TRP A 135 -12.05 -15.67 -9.02
N PHE A 136 -10.87 -15.30 -8.53
CA PHE A 136 -10.68 -14.08 -7.73
C PHE A 136 -9.25 -13.57 -7.80
N GLN A 137 -9.06 -12.34 -7.34
CA GLN A 137 -7.77 -11.78 -7.00
C GLN A 137 -7.84 -11.21 -5.59
N ILE A 138 -6.71 -11.16 -4.89
CA ILE A 138 -6.61 -10.59 -3.55
C ILE A 138 -5.28 -9.86 -3.38
N GLY A 139 -5.28 -8.78 -2.59
CA GLY A 139 -4.09 -8.03 -2.26
C GLY A 139 -4.28 -7.14 -1.05
N ALA A 140 -3.18 -6.55 -0.61
CA ALA A 140 -3.17 -5.48 0.39
C ALA A 140 -2.63 -4.19 -0.22
N HIS A 141 -2.97 -3.07 0.45
CA HIS A 141 -2.51 -1.74 0.03
C HIS A 141 -2.10 -0.90 1.26
N PRO A 142 -1.21 -1.42 2.15
CA PRO A 142 -0.78 -0.68 3.33
C PRO A 142 0.07 0.52 2.96
N ALA A 143 -0.24 1.67 3.55
CA ALA A 143 0.50 2.91 3.42
C ALA A 143 1.31 3.18 4.70
N PHE A 144 2.60 3.40 4.57
CA PHE A 144 3.50 3.65 5.69
C PHE A 144 4.03 5.07 5.65
N TYR A 145 4.05 5.73 6.80
CA TYR A 145 4.73 7.00 6.93
C TYR A 145 6.20 6.89 6.50
N LEU A 146 6.66 7.89 5.76
CA LEU A 146 8.08 8.03 5.47
C LEU A 146 8.88 8.15 6.77
N PRO A 147 10.12 7.62 6.85
CA PRO A 147 10.92 7.57 8.06
C PRO A 147 11.09 8.90 8.78
N ARG A 148 11.16 10.02 8.05
CA ARG A 148 11.28 11.37 8.62
C ARG A 148 10.08 11.75 9.50
N PHE A 149 8.90 11.22 9.25
CA PHE A 149 7.69 11.47 10.04
C PHE A 149 7.57 10.53 11.25
N VAL A 150 8.22 9.37 11.20
CA VAL A 150 8.25 8.40 12.29
C VAL A 150 9.33 8.72 13.32
N TYR A 151 10.54 9.10 12.85
CA TYR A 151 11.72 9.29 13.69
C TYR A 151 12.18 10.75 13.80
N GLY A 152 11.68 11.64 12.95
CA GLY A 152 11.97 13.07 12.97
C GLY A 152 11.13 13.80 14.00
N GLY A 153 11.74 14.14 15.11
CA GLY A 153 11.35 14.93 16.24
C GLY A 153 9.95 15.54 16.38
N SER A 154 9.43 15.48 17.60
CA SER A 154 8.28 16.19 18.17
C SER A 154 6.93 15.98 17.46
N ALA A 155 6.08 15.22 18.09
CA ALA A 155 4.67 15.09 17.79
C ALA A 155 4.01 16.46 17.58
N ALA A 156 3.81 16.82 16.31
CA ALA A 156 2.98 17.95 15.93
C ALA A 156 2.09 17.54 14.78
N CYS A 157 1.18 16.62 15.06
CA CYS A 157 -0.09 16.44 14.36
C CYS A 157 -1.15 16.08 15.40
N ALA A 158 -1.32 16.95 16.39
CA ALA A 158 -2.57 17.06 17.10
C ALA A 158 -3.39 18.09 16.33
N SER A 159 -4.50 17.67 15.77
CA SER A 159 -5.56 18.52 15.24
C SER A 159 -5.95 19.58 16.28
N ASP A 160 -5.50 20.83 16.10
CA ASP A 160 -6.08 21.98 16.80
C ASP A 160 -7.21 22.53 15.93
N SER A 161 -8.38 21.96 16.13
CA SER A 161 -9.65 22.51 15.65
C SER A 161 -10.24 23.40 16.73
N SER A 162 -9.63 24.56 17.00
CA SER A 162 -10.32 25.64 17.68
C SER A 162 -9.48 26.91 17.65
N ARG A 163 -9.72 27.80 16.70
CA ARG A 163 -9.68 29.26 16.83
C ARG A 163 -10.31 29.93 15.63
N HIS A 164 -11.61 30.10 15.71
CA HIS A 164 -12.30 31.23 15.06
C HIS A 164 -12.23 32.39 16.03
N SER A 165 -11.63 33.49 15.63
CA SER A 165 -12.05 34.86 15.97
C SER A 165 -11.25 35.84 15.11
N ASP A 166 -11.94 36.43 14.16
CA ASP A 166 -11.61 37.67 13.44
C ASP A 166 -11.87 38.90 14.33
N PRO A 167 -11.69 40.14 13.78
CA PRO A 167 -10.50 40.82 13.31
C PRO A 167 -10.31 42.20 13.99
N GLU A 168 -9.27 42.94 13.71
CA GLU A 168 -9.30 44.38 13.32
C GLU A 168 -7.92 45.07 13.34
N SER A 169 -7.66 45.73 12.24
CA SER A 169 -7.04 47.06 12.04
C SER A 169 -5.62 47.35 12.55
N GLY A 170 -4.78 47.84 11.62
CA GLY A 170 -3.73 48.79 11.94
C GLY A 170 -2.41 48.65 11.18
N ALA A 171 -2.31 49.18 9.96
CA ALA A 171 -1.04 49.66 9.43
C ALA A 171 -0.72 51.08 10.02
N PRO A 172 0.49 51.64 9.97
CA PRO A 172 1.29 51.79 8.76
C PRO A 172 2.85 51.83 8.91
N ASN A 173 3.48 51.61 7.77
CA ASN A 173 4.62 52.36 7.14
C ASN A 173 5.99 52.57 7.79
N LEU A 174 6.96 52.44 6.89
CA LEU A 174 8.24 53.17 6.62
C LEU A 174 9.51 52.40 7.08
N ALA A 175 10.52 52.21 6.33
CA ALA A 175 11.20 52.78 5.23
C ALA A 175 12.53 52.07 4.99
N ALA A 176 13.01 52.16 3.81
CA ALA A 176 14.22 51.59 3.24
C ALA A 176 15.53 52.04 3.93
N SER A 177 16.58 51.18 3.85
CA SER A 177 17.91 51.67 3.53
C SER A 177 18.79 50.57 2.92
N SER A 178 19.38 50.94 1.82
CA SER A 178 20.33 50.28 0.99
C SER A 178 21.74 50.26 1.61
N ALA A 179 22.46 49.14 1.44
CA ALA A 179 23.96 49.20 1.37
C ALA A 179 24.51 48.05 0.54
N SER A 180 25.18 48.45 -0.52
CA SER A 180 26.00 47.67 -1.44
C SER A 180 27.31 47.18 -0.82
N GLY A 181 27.74 45.95 -1.13
CA GLY A 181 29.06 45.45 -0.83
C GLY A 181 29.43 44.31 -1.76
N SER A 182 30.27 44.63 -2.73
CA SER A 182 30.88 43.71 -3.71
C SER A 182 32.02 42.88 -3.08
N GLY A 183 32.10 41.57 -3.46
CA GLY A 183 33.26 40.74 -3.06
C GLY A 183 33.24 39.36 -3.70
N ALA A 184 33.87 39.25 -4.84
CA ALA A 184 34.63 38.15 -5.50
C ALA A 184 34.37 36.68 -5.22
N ALA A 185 34.18 36.01 -6.33
CA ALA A 185 34.32 34.63 -6.79
C ALA A 185 35.14 33.65 -5.91
N GLY A 186 34.50 32.53 -5.65
CA GLY A 186 35.07 31.26 -5.29
C GLY A 186 34.27 30.14 -5.92
N SER A 187 34.78 29.57 -7.04
CA SER A 187 34.21 28.47 -7.77
C SER A 187 34.39 27.17 -6.96
N GLY A 188 33.31 26.71 -6.35
CA GLY A 188 33.13 25.37 -5.84
C GLY A 188 31.78 24.90 -6.30
N ALA A 189 31.73 24.14 -7.36
CA ALA A 189 30.51 23.49 -7.80
C ALA A 189 30.21 22.29 -6.91
N ASP A 190 29.64 22.56 -5.73
CA ASP A 190 28.88 21.55 -5.00
C ASP A 190 27.48 21.53 -5.60
N SER A 191 27.27 20.57 -6.51
CA SER A 191 25.94 20.17 -6.95
C SER A 191 25.28 19.38 -5.81
N ASP A 192 24.90 20.05 -4.74
CA ASP A 192 23.90 19.56 -3.81
C ASP A 192 22.52 19.72 -4.44
N SER A 193 22.25 18.85 -5.41
CA SER A 193 20.90 18.66 -5.94
C SER A 193 20.04 18.07 -4.82
N GLY A 194 19.17 18.89 -4.26
CA GLY A 194 18.25 18.65 -3.14
C GLY A 194 17.82 17.20 -2.98
N ARG A 195 18.56 16.43 -2.21
CA ARG A 195 18.12 15.16 -1.65
C ARG A 195 17.04 15.48 -0.65
N THR A 196 15.80 15.50 -1.12
CA THR A 196 14.65 15.52 -0.24
C THR A 196 14.77 14.29 0.65
N GLY A 197 14.95 14.47 1.95
CA GLY A 197 15.27 13.41 2.92
C GLY A 197 14.12 12.40 3.14
N ARG A 198 13.67 11.72 2.07
CA ARG A 198 12.57 10.77 2.09
C ARG A 198 13.01 9.34 2.47
N GLY A 199 14.28 9.00 2.34
CA GLY A 199 14.81 7.65 2.53
C GLY A 199 14.81 6.84 1.25
N CYS A 200 14.73 5.52 1.36
CA CYS A 200 14.74 4.61 0.21
C CYS A 200 13.93 3.34 0.51
N PHE A 201 13.53 2.64 -0.54
CA PHE A 201 13.26 1.23 -0.46
C PHE A 201 14.56 0.44 -0.58
N ARG A 202 14.66 -0.67 0.17
CA ARG A 202 15.60 -1.75 -0.11
C ARG A 202 14.79 -2.97 -0.53
N LEU A 203 15.03 -3.44 -1.75
CA LEU A 203 14.32 -4.56 -2.34
C LEU A 203 15.20 -5.81 -2.28
N TYR A 204 14.56 -6.94 -2.01
CA TYR A 204 15.22 -8.23 -1.90
C TYR A 204 14.45 -9.28 -2.67
N GLY A 205 15.19 -10.12 -3.36
CA GLY A 205 14.70 -11.30 -4.05
C GLY A 205 15.16 -12.59 -3.38
N ARG A 206 14.73 -13.73 -3.92
CA ARG A 206 15.18 -15.06 -3.49
C ARG A 206 16.37 -15.47 -4.33
N GLY A 207 17.54 -15.61 -3.69
CA GLY A 207 18.74 -16.21 -4.28
C GLY A 207 18.91 -17.67 -3.87
N ALA A 208 19.95 -18.32 -4.40
CA ALA A 208 20.27 -19.71 -4.10
C ALA A 208 20.55 -19.98 -2.61
N GLU A 209 21.10 -19.00 -1.91
CA GLU A 209 21.51 -19.09 -0.49
C GLU A 209 20.56 -18.31 0.45
N GLY A 210 19.38 -17.88 -0.03
CA GLY A 210 18.41 -17.15 0.78
C GLY A 210 17.99 -15.81 0.17
N VAL A 211 17.62 -14.86 1.02
CA VAL A 211 17.16 -13.53 0.62
C VAL A 211 18.37 -12.63 0.33
N VAL A 212 18.44 -12.09 -0.89
CA VAL A 212 19.55 -11.25 -1.38
C VAL A 212 19.05 -9.89 -1.88
N PRO A 213 19.86 -8.81 -1.79
CA PRO A 213 19.53 -7.55 -2.43
C PRO A 213 19.27 -7.72 -3.93
N LEU A 214 18.30 -7.02 -4.46
CA LEU A 214 17.90 -7.10 -5.86
C LEU A 214 18.61 -6.00 -6.66
N GLU A 215 19.58 -6.36 -7.50
CA GLU A 215 20.41 -5.40 -8.25
C GLU A 215 19.66 -4.68 -9.37
N SER A 216 18.59 -5.29 -9.90
CA SER A 216 17.64 -4.68 -10.81
C SER A 216 16.31 -5.42 -10.75
N PHE A 217 15.25 -4.81 -11.23
CA PHE A 217 13.96 -5.47 -11.40
C PHE A 217 13.23 -4.96 -12.64
N ARG A 218 12.42 -5.84 -13.22
CA ARG A 218 11.49 -5.50 -14.30
C ARG A 218 10.15 -5.15 -13.72
N TYR A 219 9.52 -4.11 -14.27
CA TYR A 219 8.21 -3.66 -13.87
C TYR A 219 7.38 -3.21 -15.06
N ILE A 220 6.07 -3.18 -14.87
CA ILE A 220 5.12 -2.51 -15.75
C ILE A 220 4.48 -1.37 -14.95
N LYS A 221 4.09 -0.31 -15.65
CA LYS A 221 3.42 0.84 -15.06
C LYS A 221 1.93 0.85 -15.41
N VAL A 222 1.18 1.59 -14.65
CA VAL A 222 -0.22 1.88 -14.97
C VAL A 222 -0.25 2.76 -16.22
N SER A 223 -1.11 2.41 -17.16
CA SER A 223 -1.31 3.05 -18.45
C SER A 223 -2.76 3.53 -18.61
N GLU A 224 -3.32 3.37 -19.80
CA GLU A 224 -4.67 3.83 -20.15
C GLU A 224 -5.73 3.22 -19.22
N LYS A 225 -6.68 4.05 -18.76
CA LYS A 225 -7.80 3.67 -17.86
C LYS A 225 -7.37 2.93 -16.59
N GLN A 226 -6.14 3.21 -16.12
CA GLN A 226 -5.55 2.54 -14.97
C GLN A 226 -5.36 1.01 -15.16
N CYS A 227 -5.22 0.58 -16.40
CA CYS A 227 -4.85 -0.77 -16.80
C CYS A 227 -3.37 -0.80 -17.21
N THR A 228 -2.82 -1.97 -17.52
CA THR A 228 -1.41 -2.13 -17.86
C THR A 228 -1.22 -2.45 -19.35
N ASP A 229 -0.20 -1.87 -19.95
CA ASP A 229 0.33 -2.37 -21.22
C ASP A 229 1.43 -3.39 -20.90
N ILE A 230 1.13 -4.67 -21.09
CA ILE A 230 2.06 -5.75 -20.79
C ILE A 230 3.25 -5.85 -21.76
N SER A 231 3.20 -5.11 -22.88
CA SER A 231 4.32 -5.02 -23.81
C SER A 231 5.32 -3.91 -23.42
N ASP A 232 4.92 -2.96 -22.56
CA ASP A 232 5.77 -1.88 -22.05
C ASP A 232 6.45 -2.31 -20.73
N VAL A 233 7.32 -3.31 -20.81
CA VAL A 233 8.13 -3.76 -19.66
C VAL A 233 9.36 -2.87 -19.54
N GLN A 234 9.53 -2.26 -18.38
CA GLN A 234 10.68 -1.43 -18.03
C GLN A 234 11.61 -2.17 -17.08
N GLU A 235 12.86 -1.74 -17.02
CA GLU A 235 13.83 -2.22 -16.03
C GLU A 235 14.40 -1.06 -15.23
N LEU A 236 14.52 -1.23 -13.91
CA LEU A 236 15.15 -0.29 -13.00
C LEU A 236 16.35 -0.95 -12.32
N ASN A 237 17.52 -0.32 -12.44
CA ASN A 237 18.72 -0.73 -11.71
C ASN A 237 18.65 -0.24 -10.26
N THR A 238 18.92 -1.13 -9.32
CA THR A 238 18.88 -0.89 -7.87
C THR A 238 20.15 -1.46 -7.21
N PRO A 239 21.32 -0.84 -7.44
CA PRO A 239 22.58 -1.35 -6.89
C PRO A 239 22.48 -1.57 -5.38
N GLY A 240 22.84 -2.78 -4.92
CA GLY A 240 22.67 -3.20 -3.52
C GLY A 240 21.21 -3.24 -3.04
N GLY A 241 20.26 -3.37 -3.96
CA GLY A 241 18.82 -3.38 -3.68
C GLY A 241 18.22 -2.01 -3.40
N VAL A 242 18.96 -0.92 -3.58
CA VAL A 242 18.54 0.43 -3.15
C VAL A 242 17.78 1.17 -4.25
N MET A 243 16.53 1.55 -3.95
CA MET A 243 15.69 2.43 -4.75
C MET A 243 15.45 3.73 -3.96
N PRO A 244 16.14 4.84 -4.28
CA PRO A 244 15.95 6.12 -3.60
C PRO A 244 14.53 6.64 -3.79
N LEU A 245 14.01 7.34 -2.76
CA LEU A 245 12.70 7.98 -2.78
C LEU A 245 12.86 9.50 -2.86
N ASP A 246 12.23 10.11 -3.84
CA ASP A 246 12.14 11.55 -4.04
C ASP A 246 10.72 11.98 -4.44
N ASP A 247 10.55 13.26 -4.79
CA ASP A 247 9.25 13.81 -5.16
C ASP A 247 8.75 13.31 -6.53
N HIS A 248 9.62 12.73 -7.34
CA HIS A 248 9.38 12.28 -8.71
C HIS A 248 9.29 10.76 -8.85
N THR A 249 9.64 10.02 -7.79
CA THR A 249 9.68 8.55 -7.82
C THR A 249 8.38 7.93 -8.37
N PHE A 250 7.23 8.51 -8.02
CA PHE A 250 5.92 7.99 -8.42
C PHE A 250 5.20 8.83 -9.50
N ASP A 251 5.90 9.68 -10.24
CA ASP A 251 5.31 10.42 -11.37
C ASP A 251 4.81 9.48 -12.48
N ILE A 252 5.37 8.28 -12.55
CA ILE A 252 4.93 7.21 -13.45
C ILE A 252 3.69 6.46 -12.95
N GLY A 253 3.16 6.78 -11.77
CA GLY A 253 2.16 5.99 -11.06
C GLY A 253 2.78 4.85 -10.24
N ALA A 254 2.16 3.68 -10.23
CA ALA A 254 2.67 2.52 -9.50
C ALA A 254 3.73 1.75 -10.28
N TYR A 255 4.76 1.27 -9.59
CA TYR A 255 5.63 0.20 -10.07
C TYR A 255 4.96 -1.13 -9.80
N ILE A 256 4.58 -1.88 -10.83
CA ILE A 256 4.00 -3.21 -10.70
C ILE A 256 5.09 -4.23 -11.03
N ILE A 257 5.63 -4.87 -10.00
CA ILE A 257 6.74 -5.82 -10.09
C ILE A 257 6.16 -7.23 -9.99
N GLY A 258 6.29 -8.01 -11.04
CA GLY A 258 5.76 -9.37 -11.14
C GLY A 258 6.81 -10.46 -11.04
N ASP A 259 6.41 -11.68 -11.43
CA ASP A 259 7.29 -12.85 -11.57
C ASP A 259 7.99 -13.26 -10.25
N SER A 260 7.40 -12.94 -9.11
CA SER A 260 7.99 -13.21 -7.78
C SER A 260 9.42 -12.68 -7.63
N GLN A 261 9.78 -11.62 -8.35
CA GLN A 261 11.12 -11.03 -8.31
C GLN A 261 11.46 -10.50 -6.90
N VAL A 262 10.48 -9.96 -6.20
CA VAL A 262 10.64 -9.36 -4.87
C VAL A 262 9.94 -10.25 -3.83
N CYS A 263 10.61 -10.52 -2.72
CA CYS A 263 10.04 -11.23 -1.57
C CYS A 263 10.09 -10.43 -0.27
N ARG A 264 10.87 -9.32 -0.25
CA ARG A 264 10.93 -8.38 0.87
C ARG A 264 11.22 -6.98 0.39
N VAL A 265 10.57 -6.00 1.02
CA VAL A 265 10.82 -4.57 0.84
C VAL A 265 10.99 -3.93 2.20
N ASP A 266 12.13 -3.28 2.42
CA ASP A 266 12.38 -2.48 3.62
C ASP A 266 12.21 -0.99 3.27
N LEU A 267 11.51 -0.23 4.10
CA LEU A 267 11.48 1.23 4.08
C LEU A 267 12.55 1.75 5.04
N VAL A 268 13.53 2.47 4.52
CA VAL A 268 14.76 2.83 5.23
C VAL A 268 14.97 4.35 5.21
N SER A 269 15.37 4.92 6.34
CA SER A 269 15.69 6.34 6.47
C SER A 269 16.98 6.72 5.72
N THR A 270 17.21 8.02 5.56
CA THR A 270 18.47 8.56 5.02
C THR A 270 19.70 8.22 5.88
N THR A 271 19.49 7.89 7.16
CA THR A 271 20.54 7.45 8.08
C THR A 271 20.77 5.94 8.07
N GLY A 272 20.03 5.19 7.25
CA GLY A 272 20.11 3.74 7.16
C GLY A 272 19.27 2.99 8.20
N LEU A 273 18.46 3.69 9.02
CA LEU A 273 17.57 3.06 9.98
C LEU A 273 16.33 2.46 9.24
N ARG A 274 16.10 1.18 9.44
CA ARG A 274 14.89 0.50 8.90
C ARG A 274 13.67 0.94 9.71
N CYS A 275 12.65 1.46 9.02
CA CYS A 275 11.38 1.88 9.60
C CYS A 275 10.39 0.73 9.63
N VAL A 276 10.19 0.11 8.46
CA VAL A 276 9.26 -1.00 8.26
C VAL A 276 9.91 -1.99 7.29
N SER A 277 9.63 -3.28 7.46
CA SER A 277 9.94 -4.33 6.50
C SER A 277 8.68 -5.13 6.19
N LEU A 278 8.39 -5.37 4.90
CA LEU A 278 7.36 -6.30 4.47
C LEU A 278 8.00 -7.52 3.82
N GLU A 279 7.61 -8.70 4.31
CA GLU A 279 7.99 -10.00 3.77
C GLU A 279 6.75 -10.71 3.24
N PHE A 280 6.83 -11.27 2.04
CA PHE A 280 5.70 -11.90 1.36
C PHE A 280 6.15 -12.94 0.33
N ASP A 281 5.21 -13.84 -0.03
CA ASP A 281 5.37 -14.84 -1.10
C ASP A 281 4.42 -14.56 -2.29
N THR A 282 3.89 -13.34 -2.37
CA THR A 282 2.99 -12.96 -3.46
C THR A 282 3.74 -12.90 -4.80
N PRO A 283 3.10 -13.28 -5.91
CA PRO A 283 3.74 -13.22 -7.23
C PRO A 283 3.97 -11.80 -7.72
N LEU A 284 3.28 -10.82 -7.13
CA LEU A 284 3.39 -9.41 -7.49
C LEU A 284 3.51 -8.53 -6.25
N VAL A 285 4.18 -7.40 -6.42
CA VAL A 285 4.16 -6.29 -5.46
C VAL A 285 3.97 -4.97 -6.21
N GLY A 286 3.10 -4.11 -5.68
CA GLY A 286 2.96 -2.72 -6.08
C GLY A 286 3.76 -1.81 -5.17
N LEU A 287 4.47 -0.83 -5.74
CA LEU A 287 5.06 0.28 -4.98
C LEU A 287 4.43 1.57 -5.48
N TRP A 288 3.85 2.35 -4.57
CA TRP A 288 3.08 3.52 -4.95
C TRP A 288 3.06 4.62 -3.89
N ALA A 289 2.92 5.86 -4.35
CA ALA A 289 2.42 7.00 -3.60
C ALA A 289 1.69 7.94 -4.58
N PRO A 290 0.83 8.86 -4.13
CA PRO A 290 0.29 9.90 -4.98
C PRO A 290 1.42 10.73 -5.63
N SER A 291 1.28 11.07 -6.92
CA SER A 291 2.17 12.01 -7.60
C SER A 291 1.83 13.44 -7.15
N ALA A 292 2.34 13.83 -5.98
CA ALA A 292 2.18 15.15 -5.40
C ALA A 292 3.42 15.49 -4.57
N LYS A 293 3.68 16.79 -4.38
CA LYS A 293 4.75 17.24 -3.50
C LYS A 293 4.43 16.91 -2.05
N ASP A 294 5.46 16.62 -1.28
CA ASP A 294 5.41 16.44 0.17
C ASP A 294 4.47 15.34 0.66
N VAL A 295 4.19 14.34 -0.17
CA VAL A 295 3.43 13.15 0.26
C VAL A 295 4.18 12.48 1.41
N PRO A 296 3.52 12.31 2.58
CA PRO A 296 4.21 11.85 3.78
C PRO A 296 4.32 10.34 3.93
N PHE A 297 3.84 9.57 2.95
CA PHE A 297 3.77 8.10 2.99
C PHE A 297 4.13 7.46 1.65
N VAL A 298 4.35 6.16 1.71
CA VAL A 298 4.48 5.27 0.55
C VAL A 298 3.72 3.97 0.80
N CYS A 299 3.24 3.33 -0.26
CA CYS A 299 2.59 2.02 -0.20
C CYS A 299 3.54 0.92 -0.65
N ILE A 300 3.47 -0.23 0.05
CA ILE A 300 4.14 -1.48 -0.33
C ILE A 300 3.06 -2.55 -0.36
N GLU A 301 2.68 -3.02 -1.53
CA GLU A 301 1.42 -3.67 -1.80
C GLU A 301 1.61 -5.11 -2.29
N PRO A 302 1.60 -6.13 -1.41
CA PRO A 302 1.66 -7.53 -1.83
C PRO A 302 0.36 -7.98 -2.50
N TRP A 303 0.46 -8.60 -3.72
CA TRP A 303 -0.71 -8.93 -4.54
C TRP A 303 -0.69 -10.36 -5.10
N TYR A 304 -1.87 -10.99 -5.10
CA TYR A 304 -2.26 -12.14 -5.91
C TYR A 304 -3.27 -11.69 -6.96
N GLY A 305 -2.80 -10.97 -7.96
CA GLY A 305 -3.57 -10.36 -9.02
C GLY A 305 -3.02 -9.01 -9.44
N ARG A 306 -3.55 -8.45 -10.52
CA ARG A 306 -3.27 -7.08 -10.99
C ARG A 306 -4.44 -6.53 -11.79
N CYS A 307 -4.38 -5.25 -12.15
CA CYS A 307 -5.32 -4.65 -13.10
C CYS A 307 -5.29 -5.37 -14.45
N ASP A 308 -6.35 -5.19 -15.23
CA ASP A 308 -6.43 -5.72 -16.58
C ASP A 308 -5.32 -5.15 -17.47
N ARG A 309 -5.01 -5.89 -18.52
CA ARG A 309 -4.27 -5.33 -19.65
C ARG A 309 -5.17 -4.43 -20.48
N VAL A 310 -4.57 -3.43 -21.11
CA VAL A 310 -5.26 -2.53 -22.03
C VAL A 310 -6.01 -3.34 -23.10
N GLY A 311 -7.31 -3.04 -23.28
CA GLY A 311 -8.15 -3.72 -24.26
C GLY A 311 -8.66 -5.09 -23.89
N PHE A 312 -8.51 -5.53 -22.63
CA PHE A 312 -9.01 -6.83 -22.19
C PHE A 312 -10.54 -6.86 -22.15
N THR A 313 -11.13 -7.82 -22.85
CA THR A 313 -12.60 -8.01 -22.94
C THR A 313 -13.03 -9.46 -22.73
N GLY A 314 -12.12 -10.30 -22.24
CA GLY A 314 -12.34 -11.72 -22.03
C GLY A 314 -13.15 -12.04 -20.77
N GLU A 315 -13.26 -13.33 -20.47
CA GLU A 315 -13.89 -13.84 -19.25
C GLU A 315 -13.03 -13.52 -18.02
N PHE A 316 -13.65 -13.44 -16.84
CA PHE A 316 -12.94 -13.17 -15.58
C PHE A 316 -11.83 -14.21 -15.31
N SER A 317 -12.07 -15.45 -15.72
CA SER A 317 -11.09 -16.57 -15.63
C SER A 317 -9.86 -16.40 -16.53
N GLU A 318 -9.91 -15.51 -17.51
CA GLU A 318 -8.83 -15.25 -18.48
C GLU A 318 -8.00 -14.01 -18.11
N ARG A 319 -8.34 -13.37 -16.99
CA ARG A 319 -7.57 -12.22 -16.49
C ARG A 319 -6.16 -12.65 -16.09
N ASP A 320 -5.21 -11.76 -16.30
CA ASP A 320 -3.84 -11.99 -15.87
C ASP A 320 -3.75 -12.16 -14.35
N CYS A 321 -2.97 -13.12 -13.90
CA CYS A 321 -2.71 -13.39 -12.47
C CYS A 321 -3.99 -13.63 -11.65
N VAL A 322 -5.05 -14.16 -12.26
CA VAL A 322 -6.27 -14.56 -11.54
C VAL A 322 -6.04 -15.87 -10.79
N ASN A 323 -6.60 -15.98 -9.59
CA ASN A 323 -6.59 -17.22 -8.81
C ASN A 323 -7.89 -17.99 -9.04
N SER A 324 -7.83 -19.32 -8.94
CA SER A 324 -8.99 -20.20 -9.01
C SER A 324 -9.12 -21.06 -7.76
N LEU A 325 -10.36 -21.32 -7.35
CA LEU A 325 -10.70 -22.24 -6.27
C LEU A 325 -11.74 -23.22 -6.75
N SER A 326 -11.39 -24.50 -6.78
CA SER A 326 -12.36 -25.56 -6.95
C SER A 326 -13.27 -25.70 -5.73
N PRO A 327 -14.48 -26.26 -5.88
CA PRO A 327 -15.38 -26.50 -4.75
C PRO A 327 -14.68 -27.18 -3.58
N GLY A 328 -14.87 -26.66 -2.37
CA GLY A 328 -14.29 -27.20 -1.14
C GLY A 328 -12.83 -26.84 -0.89
N GLN A 329 -12.17 -26.14 -1.80
CA GLN A 329 -10.81 -25.65 -1.58
C GLN A 329 -10.81 -24.34 -0.79
N VAL A 330 -9.71 -24.09 -0.07
CA VAL A 330 -9.45 -22.85 0.65
C VAL A 330 -8.10 -22.31 0.19
N PHE A 331 -8.10 -21.09 -0.33
CA PHE A 331 -6.87 -20.33 -0.55
C PHE A 331 -6.40 -19.74 0.78
N ARG A 332 -5.10 -19.88 1.06
CA ARG A 332 -4.44 -19.28 2.21
C ARG A 332 -3.18 -18.57 1.78
N ALA A 333 -3.02 -17.34 2.24
CA ALA A 333 -1.81 -16.57 2.02
C ALA A 333 -1.60 -15.61 3.20
N SER A 334 -0.38 -15.07 3.28
CA SER A 334 -0.05 -14.09 4.32
C SER A 334 1.11 -13.21 3.87
N TYR A 335 1.25 -12.08 4.54
CA TYR A 335 2.47 -11.27 4.54
C TYR A 335 2.77 -10.81 5.96
N THR A 336 4.02 -10.44 6.20
CA THR A 336 4.47 -10.02 7.52
C THR A 336 4.99 -8.58 7.45
N ILE A 337 4.50 -7.73 8.34
CA ILE A 337 5.03 -6.39 8.57
C ILE A 337 5.91 -6.47 9.82
N THR A 338 7.19 -6.10 9.70
CA THR A 338 8.10 -5.94 10.85
C THR A 338 8.36 -4.47 11.06
N VAL A 339 8.15 -3.99 12.29
CA VAL A 339 8.36 -2.60 12.70
C VAL A 339 9.72 -2.48 13.38
N GLY A 340 10.49 -1.45 13.05
CA GLY A 340 11.73 -1.30 13.75
C GLY A 340 12.90 -0.81 13.24
#